data_b06889fc14024518673388ce2244d811
#
_entry.id   b06889fc14024518673388ce2244d811
#
_cell.length_a   1.000
_cell.length_b   1.000
_cell.length_c   1.000
_cell.angle_alpha   90.00
_cell.angle_beta   90.00
_cell.angle_gamma   90.00
#
_symmetry.space_group_name_H-M   'P 1'
#
loop_
_entity.id
_entity.type
_entity.pdbx_description
1 polymer ?
#
loop_
_entity_poly.entity_id
_entity_poly.type
_entity_poly.pdbx_seq_one_letter_code
_entity_poly.pdbx_strand_id
1 'polypeptide(L)' 'RSVSRGLGDVYKRQIQHRIIELAKERILEGSQTVSQIAYELGFQYPQHFSRLFKKNVGCTPNEYKQQN' A
#
# COMPACT_ATOMS: atom_id res chain seq x y z
N ARG A 1 4.76 24.12 16.96
CA ARG A 1 5.89 23.47 17.49
C ARG A 1 6.66 22.75 16.38
N SER A 2 7.97 22.76 16.53
CA SER A 2 8.82 22.17 15.51
C SER A 2 8.47 20.71 15.29
N VAL A 3 7.91 20.11 16.27
CA VAL A 3 7.47 18.72 16.21
C VAL A 3 6.45 18.50 15.12
N SER A 4 5.64 19.51 14.83
CA SER A 4 4.60 19.36 13.83
C SER A 4 5.18 19.03 12.47
N ARG A 5 6.34 19.57 12.14
CA ARG A 5 6.96 19.27 10.87
C ARG A 5 7.53 17.86 10.85
N GLY A 6 8.17 17.48 11.94
CA GLY A 6 8.64 16.11 12.08
C GLY A 6 7.49 15.14 12.12
N LEU A 7 6.43 15.52 12.77
CA LEU A 7 5.23 14.70 12.80
C LEU A 7 4.63 14.55 11.42
N GLY A 8 4.73 15.58 10.60
CA GLY A 8 4.22 15.50 9.26
C GLY A 8 4.89 14.41 8.46
N ASP A 9 6.22 14.33 8.54
CA ASP A 9 6.96 13.30 7.84
C ASP A 9 6.63 11.92 8.41
N VAL A 10 6.59 11.81 9.72
CA VAL A 10 6.25 10.56 10.36
C VAL A 10 4.82 10.16 10.01
N TYR A 11 3.94 11.12 9.98
CA TYR A 11 2.55 10.87 9.66
C TYR A 11 2.40 10.31 8.25
N LYS A 12 3.13 10.87 7.29
CA LYS A 12 3.08 10.38 5.94
C LYS A 12 3.56 8.93 5.84
N ARG A 13 4.64 8.63 6.56
CA ARG A 13 5.15 7.27 6.58
C ARG A 13 4.15 6.31 7.18
N GLN A 14 3.49 6.74 8.25
CA GLN A 14 2.50 5.90 8.90
C GLN A 14 1.32 5.64 7.98
N ILE A 15 0.90 6.64 7.22
CA ILE A 15 -0.19 6.47 6.28
C ILE A 15 0.19 5.47 5.20
N GLN A 16 1.37 5.62 4.63
CA GLN A 16 1.84 4.70 3.59
C GLN A 16 1.98 3.28 4.11
N HIS A 17 2.53 3.15 5.31
CA HIS A 17 2.70 1.85 5.92
C HIS A 17 1.35 1.18 6.16
N ARG A 18 0.39 1.97 6.64
CA ARG A 18 -0.95 1.44 6.92
C ARG A 18 -1.65 1.01 5.63
N ILE A 19 -1.48 1.79 4.57
CA ILE A 19 -2.05 1.44 3.28
C ILE A 19 -1.48 0.11 2.78
N ILE A 20 -0.19 -0.06 2.93
CA ILE A 20 0.47 -1.29 2.50
C ILE A 20 -0.02 -2.48 3.32
N GLU A 21 -0.19 -2.30 4.61
CA GLU A 21 -0.69 -3.38 5.45
C GLU A 21 -2.10 -3.77 5.08
N LEU A 22 -2.96 -2.78 4.84
CA LEU A 22 -4.32 -3.05 4.39
C LEU A 22 -4.31 -3.77 3.04
N ALA A 23 -3.41 -3.34 2.16
CA ALA A 23 -3.29 -3.98 0.85
C ALA A 23 -2.92 -5.45 0.99
N LYS A 24 -1.99 -5.75 1.87
CA LYS A 24 -1.59 -7.14 2.11
C LYS A 24 -2.79 -7.98 2.54
N GLU A 25 -3.57 -7.47 3.46
CA GLU A 25 -4.73 -8.19 3.94
C GLU A 25 -5.72 -8.46 2.82
N ARG A 26 -5.99 -7.41 2.02
CA ARG A 26 -6.93 -7.54 0.92
C ARG A 26 -6.45 -8.52 -0.13
N ILE A 27 -5.16 -8.50 -0.41
CA ILE A 27 -4.58 -9.41 -1.38
C ILE A 27 -4.71 -10.85 -0.90
N LEU A 28 -4.46 -11.08 0.37
CA LEU A 28 -4.54 -12.42 0.92
C LEU A 28 -5.97 -12.94 0.97
N GLU A 29 -6.94 -12.05 1.13
CA GLU A 29 -8.34 -12.44 1.06
C GLU A 29 -8.70 -13.01 -0.30
N GLY A 30 -8.11 -12.44 -1.34
CA GLY A 30 -8.34 -12.94 -2.69
C GLY A 30 -9.71 -12.62 -3.27
N SER A 31 -10.48 -11.77 -2.61
CA SER A 31 -11.83 -11.44 -3.09
C SER A 31 -11.83 -10.30 -4.11
N GLN A 32 -10.71 -9.61 -4.26
CA GLN A 32 -10.63 -8.47 -5.15
C GLN A 32 -9.37 -8.54 -5.99
N THR A 33 -9.42 -7.91 -7.17
CA THR A 33 -8.23 -7.80 -7.99
C THR A 33 -7.32 -6.72 -7.44
N VAL A 34 -6.06 -6.77 -7.86
CA VAL A 34 -5.09 -5.76 -7.44
C VAL A 34 -5.57 -4.36 -7.83
N SER A 35 -6.15 -4.22 -9.02
CA SER A 35 -6.66 -2.93 -9.47
C SER A 35 -7.77 -2.43 -8.56
N GLN A 36 -8.69 -3.30 -8.18
CA GLN A 36 -9.78 -2.91 -7.30
C GLN A 36 -9.25 -2.49 -5.93
N ILE A 37 -8.27 -3.21 -5.43
CA ILE A 37 -7.66 -2.88 -4.15
C ILE A 37 -7.03 -1.49 -4.22
N ALA A 38 -6.32 -1.22 -5.30
CA ALA A 38 -5.68 0.07 -5.48
C ALA A 38 -6.70 1.21 -5.46
N TYR A 39 -7.80 1.03 -6.18
CA TYR A 39 -8.84 2.07 -6.20
C TYR A 39 -9.48 2.25 -4.85
N GLU A 40 -9.72 1.18 -4.13
CA GLU A 40 -10.31 1.26 -2.80
C GLU A 40 -9.41 2.02 -1.83
N LEU A 41 -8.11 1.84 -1.97
CA LEU A 41 -7.16 2.50 -1.10
C LEU A 41 -6.94 3.96 -1.47
N GLY A 42 -7.56 4.42 -2.56
CA GLY A 42 -7.48 5.80 -2.95
C GLY A 42 -6.48 6.10 -4.04
N PHE A 43 -5.90 5.09 -4.64
CA PHE A 43 -4.96 5.29 -5.75
C PHE A 43 -5.73 5.56 -7.03
N GLN A 44 -5.27 6.56 -7.76
CA GLN A 44 -5.87 6.90 -9.03
C GLN A 44 -5.48 5.91 -10.11
N TYR A 45 -4.26 5.39 -10.01
CA TYR A 45 -3.75 4.43 -10.99
C TYR A 45 -3.20 3.22 -10.28
N PRO A 46 -3.60 2.01 -10.68
CA PRO A 46 -3.08 0.79 -10.05
C PRO A 46 -1.56 0.66 -10.15
N GLN A 47 -0.97 1.26 -11.19
CA GLN A 47 0.48 1.21 -11.36
C GLN A 47 1.20 1.90 -10.21
N HIS A 48 0.66 3.00 -9.74
CA HIS A 48 1.24 3.71 -8.60
C HIS A 48 1.21 2.85 -7.35
N PHE A 49 0.10 2.18 -7.15
CA PHE A 49 -0.05 1.28 -6.03
C PHE A 49 0.98 0.15 -6.10
N SER A 50 1.11 -0.47 -7.27
CA SER A 50 2.04 -1.57 -7.44
C SER A 50 3.48 -1.13 -7.17
N ARG A 51 3.85 0.05 -7.62
CA ARG A 51 5.18 0.57 -7.37
C ARG A 51 5.43 0.80 -5.89
N LEU A 52 4.46 1.41 -5.23
CA LEU A 52 4.58 1.68 -3.81
C LEU A 52 4.66 0.37 -3.03
N PHE A 53 3.84 -0.58 -3.39
CA PHE A 53 3.83 -1.90 -2.74
C PHE A 53 5.19 -2.58 -2.90
N LYS A 54 5.71 -2.60 -4.11
CA LYS A 54 7.00 -3.23 -4.37
C LYS A 54 8.11 -2.54 -3.60
N LYS A 55 8.05 -1.22 -3.53
CA LYS A 55 9.07 -0.46 -2.82
C LYS A 55 9.08 -0.77 -1.33
N ASN A 56 7.90 -0.97 -0.75
CA ASN A 56 7.78 -1.18 0.70
C ASN A 56 7.86 -2.65 1.09
N VAL A 57 7.39 -3.54 0.23
CA VAL A 57 7.33 -4.97 0.55
C VAL A 57 8.47 -5.74 -0.08
N GLY A 58 8.93 -5.29 -1.25
CA GLY A 58 10.01 -5.97 -1.95
C GLY A 58 9.54 -6.80 -3.13
N CYS A 59 8.24 -6.95 -3.31
CA CYS A 59 7.68 -7.67 -4.44
C CYS A 59 6.37 -7.01 -4.85
N THR A 60 5.93 -7.30 -6.07
CA THR A 60 4.69 -6.74 -6.58
C THR A 60 3.50 -7.39 -5.87
N PRO A 61 2.33 -6.73 -5.91
CA PRO A 61 1.13 -7.32 -5.33
C PRO A 61 0.77 -8.67 -5.94
N ASN A 62 0.98 -8.81 -7.25
CA ASN A 62 0.72 -10.07 -7.91
C ASN A 62 1.65 -11.17 -7.41
N GLU A 63 2.92 -10.84 -7.26
CA GLU A 63 3.89 -11.79 -6.73
C GLU A 63 3.56 -12.17 -5.30
N TYR A 64 3.15 -11.18 -4.53
CA TYR A 64 2.79 -11.43 -3.14
C TYR A 64 1.61 -12.39 -3.05
N LYS A 65 0.64 -12.21 -3.92
CA LYS A 65 -0.54 -13.08 -3.95
C LYS A 65 -0.13 -14.50 -4.33
N GLN A 66 0.78 -14.65 -5.27
CA GLN A 66 1.21 -15.98 -5.72
C GLN A 66 2.02 -16.70 -4.66
N GLN A 67 2.76 -15.96 -3.85
CA GLN A 67 3.56 -16.58 -2.79
C GLN A 67 2.71 -17.14 -1.67
N ASN A 68 1.51 -16.68 -1.57
CA ASN A 68 0.58 -17.14 -0.56
C ASN A 68 -0.60 -17.82 -1.20
#